data_dbfa49ff29facb10c90c6c0ebad37f16
#
_entry.id   dbfa49ff29facb10c90c6c0ebad37f16
#
_cell.length_a   1.000
_cell.length_b   1.000
_cell.length_c   1.000
_cell.angle_alpha   90.00
_cell.angle_beta   90.00
_cell.angle_gamma   90.00
#
_symmetry.space_group_name_H-M   'P 1'
#
loop_
_entity.id
_entity.type
_entity.pdbx_description
1 polymer ?
#
loop_
_entity_poly.entity_id
_entity_poly.type
_entity_poly.pdbx_seq_one_letter_code
_entity_poly.pdbx_strand_id
1 'polypeptide(L)'
;ADRAARTTAVPAAAEPAVNRKEERRLEAQERARKAALKKPLQKKLEAAEKAMNAANEKLAALDAKIGDTDWYASAAPEEVQSVMKERGLLADEVSTLEETWLALSEDIEAIG
;
A
#
# COMPACT_ATOMS: atom_id res chain seq x y z
N ALA A 1 46.54 -18.27 37.14
CA ALA A 1 46.00 -18.70 35.85
C ALA A 1 44.53 -19.10 35.99
N ASP A 2 44.18 -19.92 36.93
CA ASP A 2 42.80 -20.37 37.16
C ASP A 2 41.87 -19.23 37.56
N ARG A 3 42.37 -18.30 38.34
CA ARG A 3 41.62 -17.11 38.78
C ARG A 3 41.28 -16.21 37.58
N ALA A 4 42.19 -16.04 36.67
CA ALA A 4 41.98 -15.25 35.49
C ALA A 4 40.93 -15.86 34.60
N ALA A 5 40.95 -17.19 34.42
CA ALA A 5 39.97 -17.92 33.64
C ALA A 5 38.57 -17.84 34.27
N ARG A 6 38.45 -17.97 35.55
CA ARG A 6 37.16 -17.85 36.28
C ARG A 6 36.60 -16.44 36.19
N THR A 7 37.42 -15.44 36.36
CA THR A 7 37.03 -14.04 36.28
C THR A 7 36.51 -13.67 34.91
N THR A 8 37.11 -14.21 33.86
CA THR A 8 36.70 -13.98 32.49
C THR A 8 35.36 -14.66 32.19
N ALA A 9 35.17 -15.89 32.69
CA ALA A 9 33.98 -16.68 32.39
C ALA A 9 32.69 -16.10 32.99
N VAL A 10 32.72 -15.61 34.23
CA VAL A 10 31.53 -15.11 34.91
C VAL A 10 30.96 -13.84 34.27
N PRO A 11 31.72 -12.80 33.98
CA PRO A 11 31.19 -11.63 33.27
C PRO A 11 30.66 -11.97 31.89
N ALA A 12 31.34 -12.82 31.14
CA ALA A 12 30.92 -13.22 29.81
C ALA A 12 29.57 -13.97 29.79
N ALA A 13 29.29 -14.76 30.82
CA ALA A 13 28.03 -15.47 30.97
C ALA A 13 26.86 -14.54 31.35
N ALA A 14 27.10 -13.49 32.11
CA ALA A 14 26.07 -12.56 32.56
C ALA A 14 25.68 -11.54 31.47
N GLU A 15 26.63 -10.98 30.76
CA GLU A 15 26.41 -9.95 29.73
C GLU A 15 25.47 -10.37 28.62
N PRO A 16 25.57 -11.57 28.00
CA PRO A 16 24.68 -11.97 26.94
C PRO A 16 23.18 -11.98 27.30
N ALA A 17 22.84 -12.34 28.52
CA ALA A 17 21.45 -12.34 28.98
C ALA A 17 20.88 -10.92 29.12
N VAL A 18 21.67 -9.97 29.61
CA VAL A 18 21.30 -8.56 29.74
C VAL A 18 21.15 -7.95 28.33
N ASN A 19 22.06 -8.23 27.40
CA ASN A 19 22.04 -7.75 26.03
C ASN A 19 20.83 -8.26 25.28
N ARG A 20 20.44 -9.50 25.47
CA ARG A 20 19.24 -10.06 24.81
C ARG A 20 17.97 -9.35 25.25
N LYS A 21 17.84 -9.04 26.53
CA LYS A 21 16.68 -8.32 27.04
C LYS A 21 16.61 -6.91 26.45
N GLU A 22 17.73 -6.22 26.39
CA GLU A 22 17.85 -4.90 25.79
C GLU A 22 17.56 -4.94 24.27
N GLU A 23 18.10 -5.91 23.57
CA GLU A 23 17.87 -6.12 22.15
C GLU A 23 16.38 -6.35 21.86
N ARG A 24 15.69 -7.18 22.63
CA ARG A 24 14.26 -7.42 22.48
C ARG A 24 13.44 -6.15 22.68
N ARG A 25 13.83 -5.35 23.65
CA ARG A 25 13.18 -4.07 23.93
C ARG A 25 13.33 -3.11 22.75
N LEU A 26 14.55 -2.99 22.22
CA LEU A 26 14.84 -2.15 21.06
C LEU A 26 14.13 -2.63 19.81
N GLU A 27 14.09 -3.93 19.57
CA GLU A 27 13.37 -4.53 18.45
C GLU A 27 11.87 -4.27 18.55
N ALA A 28 11.30 -4.38 19.75
CA ALA A 28 9.89 -4.10 19.98
C ALA A 28 9.56 -2.62 19.70
N GLN A 29 10.42 -1.72 20.17
CA GLN A 29 10.28 -0.28 19.90
C GLN A 29 10.36 0.03 18.42
N GLU A 30 11.29 -0.61 17.72
CA GLU A 30 11.47 -0.42 16.27
C GLU A 30 10.26 -0.93 15.48
N ARG A 31 9.74 -2.10 15.85
CA ARG A 31 8.50 -2.61 15.23
C ARG A 31 7.32 -1.66 15.44
N ALA A 32 7.18 -1.14 16.67
CA ALA A 32 6.12 -0.19 16.99
C ALA A 32 6.26 1.12 16.20
N ARG A 33 7.48 1.62 16.04
CA ARG A 33 7.78 2.81 15.26
C ARG A 33 7.40 2.61 13.79
N LYS A 34 7.81 1.50 13.20
CA LYS A 34 7.49 1.15 11.81
C LYS A 34 6.00 1.00 11.59
N ALA A 35 5.31 0.31 12.49
CA ALA A 35 3.86 0.15 12.42
C ALA A 35 3.13 1.49 12.47
N ALA A 36 3.58 2.41 13.35
CA ALA A 36 3.01 3.74 13.45
C ALA A 36 3.22 4.56 12.19
N LEU A 37 4.39 4.45 11.53
CA LEU A 37 4.68 5.12 10.27
C LEU A 37 3.87 4.56 9.09
N LYS A 38 3.66 3.24 9.08
CA LYS A 38 2.91 2.56 8.02
C LYS A 38 1.41 2.85 8.08
N LYS A 39 0.85 2.99 9.26
CA LYS A 39 -0.59 3.08 9.47
C LYS A 39 -1.28 4.16 8.62
N PRO A 40 -0.84 5.42 8.61
CA PRO A 40 -1.46 6.42 7.74
C PRO A 40 -1.30 6.13 6.25
N LEU A 41 -0.17 5.53 5.85
CA LEU A 41 0.08 5.14 4.46
C LEU A 41 -0.83 4.00 4.04
N GLN A 42 -1.06 3.02 4.91
CA GLN A 42 -1.98 1.91 4.67
C GLN A 42 -3.42 2.38 4.52
N LYS A 43 -3.85 3.38 5.30
CA LYS A 43 -5.17 3.98 5.14
C LYS A 43 -5.33 4.68 3.80
N LYS A 44 -4.31 5.40 3.36
CA LYS A 44 -4.30 6.04 2.04
C LYS A 44 -4.31 5.00 0.91
N LEU A 45 -3.58 3.91 1.09
CA LEU A 45 -3.54 2.80 0.14
C LEU A 45 -4.93 2.17 -0.01
N GLU A 46 -5.60 1.87 1.09
CA GLU A 46 -6.97 1.34 1.08
C GLU A 46 -7.94 2.30 0.40
N ALA A 47 -7.83 3.59 0.67
CA ALA A 47 -8.67 4.61 0.02
C ALA A 47 -8.43 4.64 -1.49
N ALA A 48 -7.17 4.55 -1.93
CA ALA A 48 -6.83 4.50 -3.36
C ALA A 48 -7.38 3.23 -4.02
N GLU A 49 -7.26 2.07 -3.37
CA GLU A 49 -7.83 0.81 -3.86
C GLU A 49 -9.34 0.89 -4.01
N LYS A 50 -10.03 1.45 -3.03
CA LYS A 50 -11.47 1.62 -3.04
C LYS A 50 -11.91 2.55 -4.17
N ALA A 51 -11.20 3.65 -4.37
CA ALA A 51 -11.46 4.59 -5.44
C ALA A 51 -11.21 3.96 -6.82
N MET A 52 -10.14 3.18 -6.97
CA MET A 52 -9.85 2.43 -8.21
C MET A 52 -10.96 1.44 -8.54
N ASN A 53 -11.41 0.67 -7.55
CA ASN A 53 -12.48 -0.30 -7.74
C ASN A 53 -13.78 0.38 -8.20
N ALA A 54 -14.14 1.49 -7.57
CA ALA A 54 -15.32 2.27 -7.95
C ALA A 54 -15.21 2.84 -9.38
N ALA A 55 -14.05 3.38 -9.72
CA ALA A 55 -13.80 3.92 -11.07
C ALA A 55 -13.80 2.81 -12.13
N ASN A 56 -13.21 1.65 -11.83
CA ASN A 56 -13.21 0.50 -12.72
C ASN A 56 -14.63 -0.08 -12.95
N GLU A 57 -15.47 -0.09 -11.93
CA GLU A 57 -16.87 -0.50 -12.07
C GLU A 57 -17.63 0.42 -13.04
N LYS A 58 -17.46 1.72 -12.89
CA LYS A 58 -18.06 2.72 -13.79
C LYS A 58 -17.52 2.57 -15.21
N LEU A 59 -16.21 2.36 -15.34
CA LEU A 59 -15.55 2.16 -16.63
C LEU A 59 -16.09 0.92 -17.34
N ALA A 60 -16.24 -0.19 -16.61
CA ALA A 60 -16.81 -1.42 -17.15
C ALA A 60 -18.25 -1.23 -17.61
N ALA A 61 -19.05 -0.47 -16.87
CA ALA A 61 -20.43 -0.16 -17.25
C ALA A 61 -20.49 0.67 -18.53
N LEU A 62 -19.60 1.66 -18.67
CA LEU A 62 -19.51 2.47 -19.88
C LEU A 62 -19.02 1.66 -21.09
N ASP A 63 -18.04 0.78 -20.88
CA ASP A 63 -17.54 -0.11 -21.93
C ASP A 63 -18.61 -1.10 -22.40
N ALA A 64 -19.43 -1.62 -21.50
CA ALA A 64 -20.55 -2.47 -21.83
C ALA A 64 -21.60 -1.73 -22.67
N LYS A 65 -21.87 -0.46 -22.33
CA LYS A 65 -22.79 0.39 -23.07
C LYS A 65 -22.27 0.69 -24.47
N ILE A 66 -21.00 1.05 -24.61
CA ILE A 66 -20.34 1.33 -25.88
C ILE A 66 -20.31 0.07 -26.78
N GLY A 67 -20.11 -1.11 -26.16
CA GLY A 67 -20.08 -2.39 -26.85
C GLY A 67 -21.47 -2.92 -27.24
N ASP A 68 -22.54 -2.31 -26.73
CA ASP A 68 -23.91 -2.67 -27.12
C ASP A 68 -24.26 -2.01 -28.43
N THR A 69 -24.36 -2.81 -29.49
CA THR A 69 -24.67 -2.35 -30.85
C THR A 69 -26.01 -1.65 -30.92
N ASP A 70 -27.01 -2.13 -30.21
CA ASP A 70 -28.34 -1.54 -30.21
C ASP A 70 -28.35 -0.14 -29.62
N TRP A 71 -27.65 0.02 -28.46
CA TRP A 71 -27.50 1.33 -27.84
C TRP A 71 -26.77 2.30 -28.77
N TYR A 72 -25.64 1.87 -29.32
CA TYR A 72 -24.79 2.69 -30.17
C TYR A 72 -25.55 3.16 -31.44
N ALA A 73 -26.35 2.28 -32.01
CA ALA A 73 -27.12 2.59 -33.22
C ALA A 73 -28.27 3.56 -32.94
N SER A 74 -28.86 3.53 -31.75
CA SER A 74 -30.04 4.33 -31.40
C SER A 74 -29.76 5.60 -30.61
N ALA A 75 -28.56 5.71 -30.02
CA ALA A 75 -28.19 6.86 -29.19
C ALA A 75 -27.95 8.11 -30.06
N ALA A 76 -28.32 9.27 -29.51
CA ALA A 76 -28.01 10.56 -30.15
C ALA A 76 -26.50 10.79 -30.18
N PRO A 77 -25.96 11.47 -31.22
CA PRO A 77 -24.52 11.74 -31.31
C PRO A 77 -23.95 12.45 -30.09
N GLU A 78 -24.68 13.36 -29.49
CA GLU A 78 -24.28 14.07 -28.29
C GLU A 78 -24.14 13.13 -27.08
N GLU A 79 -25.02 12.14 -26.99
CA GLU A 79 -24.98 11.13 -25.91
C GLU A 79 -23.77 10.22 -26.08
N VAL A 80 -23.48 9.80 -27.29
CA VAL A 80 -22.28 9.00 -27.61
C VAL A 80 -21.01 9.76 -27.24
N GLN A 81 -20.93 11.02 -27.62
CA GLN A 81 -19.78 11.87 -27.27
C GLN A 81 -19.61 12.04 -25.76
N SER A 82 -20.72 12.24 -25.04
CA SER A 82 -20.72 12.38 -23.59
C SER A 82 -20.21 11.11 -22.90
N VAL A 83 -20.66 9.95 -23.34
CA VAL A 83 -20.23 8.65 -22.82
C VAL A 83 -18.75 8.41 -23.09
N MET A 84 -18.29 8.71 -24.31
CA MET A 84 -16.88 8.57 -24.68
C MET A 84 -15.97 9.48 -23.86
N LYS A 85 -16.41 10.71 -23.62
CA LYS A 85 -15.69 11.68 -22.78
C LYS A 85 -15.60 11.20 -21.34
N GLU A 86 -16.70 10.75 -20.78
CA GLU A 86 -16.75 10.21 -19.42
C GLU A 86 -15.83 9.00 -19.27
N ARG A 87 -15.84 8.10 -20.26
CA ARG A 87 -14.94 6.95 -20.28
C ARG A 87 -13.48 7.38 -20.26
N GLY A 88 -13.09 8.36 -21.06
CA GLY A 88 -11.74 8.90 -21.10
C GLY A 88 -11.31 9.48 -19.75
N LEU A 89 -12.18 10.25 -19.12
CA LEU A 89 -11.91 10.84 -17.80
C LEU A 89 -11.75 9.77 -16.72
N LEU A 90 -12.58 8.74 -16.74
CA LEU A 90 -12.47 7.60 -15.80
C LEU A 90 -11.20 6.79 -16.01
N ALA A 91 -10.81 6.56 -17.26
CA ALA A 91 -9.56 5.87 -17.58
C ALA A 91 -8.35 6.65 -17.05
N ASP A 92 -8.36 7.98 -17.20
CA ASP A 92 -7.31 8.85 -16.67
C ASP A 92 -7.29 8.82 -15.12
N GLU A 93 -8.46 8.83 -14.50
CA GLU A 93 -8.59 8.72 -13.04
C GLU A 93 -8.00 7.41 -12.52
N VAL A 94 -8.31 6.29 -13.17
CA VAL A 94 -7.76 4.97 -12.82
C VAL A 94 -6.24 5.00 -12.93
N SER A 95 -5.71 5.55 -14.01
CA SER A 95 -4.26 5.65 -14.22
C SER A 95 -3.58 6.45 -13.11
N THR A 96 -4.16 7.59 -12.73
CA THR A 96 -3.64 8.43 -11.64
C THR A 96 -3.70 7.70 -10.29
N LEU A 97 -4.79 6.99 -10.03
CA LEU A 97 -4.95 6.21 -8.80
C LEU A 97 -3.96 5.04 -8.73
N GLU A 98 -3.68 4.39 -9.85
CA GLU A 98 -2.66 3.34 -9.93
C GLU A 98 -1.26 3.88 -9.59
N GLU A 99 -0.91 5.05 -10.09
CA GLU A 99 0.34 5.72 -9.77
C GLU A 99 0.44 6.06 -8.27
N THR A 100 -0.63 6.59 -7.71
CA THR A 100 -0.72 6.90 -6.27
C THR A 100 -0.59 5.62 -5.44
N TRP A 101 -1.29 4.56 -5.82
CA TRP A 101 -1.24 3.28 -5.16
C TRP A 101 0.18 2.69 -5.16
N LEU A 102 0.84 2.75 -6.31
CA LEU A 102 2.21 2.25 -6.46
C LEU A 102 3.19 3.04 -5.58
N ALA A 103 3.09 4.36 -5.58
CA ALA A 103 3.95 5.22 -4.76
C ALA A 103 3.76 4.93 -3.26
N LEU A 104 2.51 4.75 -2.81
CA LEU A 104 2.20 4.40 -1.43
C LEU A 104 2.73 3.03 -1.06
N SER A 105 2.62 2.05 -1.95
CA SER A 105 3.14 0.70 -1.74
C SER A 105 4.67 0.72 -1.60
N GLU A 106 5.36 1.49 -2.41
CA GLU A 106 6.81 1.67 -2.34
C GLU A 106 7.23 2.35 -1.03
N ASP A 107 6.50 3.37 -0.60
CA ASP A 107 6.77 4.06 0.67
C ASP A 107 6.60 3.12 1.86
N ILE A 108 5.58 2.28 1.85
CA ILE A 108 5.35 1.28 2.90
C ILE A 108 6.49 0.25 2.92
N GLU A 109 6.90 -0.25 1.77
CA GLU A 109 8.03 -1.18 1.66
C GLU A 109 9.33 -0.57 2.14
N ALA A 110 9.56 0.71 1.88
CA ALA A 110 10.76 1.42 2.32
C ALA A 110 10.87 1.54 3.84
N ILE A 111 9.75 1.52 4.53
CA ILE A 111 9.74 1.53 6.01
C ILE A 111 10.23 0.19 6.56
N GLY A 112 9.93 -0.88 5.90
CA GLY A 112 10.42 -2.24 6.25
C GLY A 112 9.50 -3.12 7.09
#